data_535c47a7100de86b8db1f3732ac1d191
#
_entry.id   535c47a7100de86b8db1f3732ac1d191
#
_cell.length_a   1.000
_cell.length_b   1.000
_cell.length_c   1.000
_cell.angle_alpha   90.00
_cell.angle_beta   90.00
_cell.angle_gamma   90.00
#
_symmetry.space_group_name_H-M   'P 1'
#
loop_
_entity.id
_entity.type
_entity.pdbx_description
1 polymer ?
#
loop_
_entity_poly.entity_id
_entity_poly.type
_entity_poly.pdbx_seq_one_letter_code
_entity_poly.pdbx_strand_id
1 'polypeptide(L)'
;MELFLIKGGQLILSLSLLIVLHELGHFIPAKLFKTRVEKFYLFFDVKFSLFKKKIGETVYGIGWLPLGGYVKISGMIDESMDTEQMAQPAQPWEFRAKPTWQRLIIMLGGVTVNLVLGFLIYMMVMFVWGKTVITNDTLAYGLAPTPTTAALGFDVGDKISSVDGIALDDAMDINKWLFFRDVSKVEVVRADGTNASVAIPEDFGKQLFAAGEMIPFVPYIPAIIDRVVVGSSAEAAGLLANDQIIGVDGTAINPWHPTTAPPVQVSNAFKQRQAEMVVIQISRDNIISEIEIPVATGDTLGIYYKATFPKATTYTYDAGQSVKEGFNYGYWTLYDYIAQFKFVFTKKGVSQLGGFATIGSLFPAEWNWRVFWERTALISIILAFMNVLPIPALDGGHVVFLTYEMLTGRKPHQKVLEYA
;
A
#
# COMPACT_ATOMS: atom_id res chain seq x y z
N MET A 1 0.94 -16.57 18.50
CA MET A 1 0.86 -17.69 17.53
C MET A 1 -0.35 -17.52 16.60
N GLU A 2 -1.54 -17.29 17.09
CA GLU A 2 -2.77 -17.09 16.31
C GLU A 2 -2.67 -15.96 15.27
N LEU A 3 -2.18 -14.79 15.67
CA LEU A 3 -1.93 -13.63 14.79
C LEU A 3 -1.04 -13.99 13.58
N PHE A 4 0.01 -14.76 13.80
CA PHE A 4 0.92 -15.19 12.75
C PHE A 4 0.25 -16.17 11.80
N LEU A 5 -0.57 -17.09 12.31
CA LEU A 5 -1.31 -18.07 11.50
C LEU A 5 -2.36 -17.39 10.62
N ILE A 6 -3.09 -16.38 11.15
CA ILE A 6 -4.12 -15.67 10.38
C ILE A 6 -3.47 -14.86 9.24
N LYS A 7 -2.43 -14.08 9.53
CA LYS A 7 -1.71 -13.30 8.50
C LYS A 7 -1.04 -14.21 7.48
N GLY A 8 -0.36 -15.27 7.95
CA GLY A 8 0.29 -16.25 7.08
C GLY A 8 -0.70 -17.00 6.19
N GLY A 9 -1.85 -17.41 6.75
CA GLY A 9 -2.91 -18.07 5.99
C GLY A 9 -3.49 -17.17 4.88
N GLN A 10 -3.76 -15.89 5.18
CA GLN A 10 -4.21 -14.92 4.17
C GLN A 10 -3.14 -14.73 3.09
N LEU A 11 -1.88 -14.56 3.46
CA LEU A 11 -0.77 -14.40 2.51
C LEU A 11 -0.65 -15.63 1.59
N ILE A 12 -0.61 -16.84 2.15
CA ILE A 12 -0.49 -18.08 1.37
C ILE A 12 -1.68 -18.25 0.43
N LEU A 13 -2.90 -18.00 0.89
CA LEU A 13 -4.10 -18.10 0.04
C LEU A 13 -4.06 -17.09 -1.11
N SER A 14 -3.71 -15.83 -0.83
CA SER A 14 -3.55 -14.79 -1.84
C SER A 14 -2.48 -15.16 -2.87
N LEU A 15 -1.27 -15.51 -2.42
CA LEU A 15 -0.18 -15.90 -3.31
C LEU A 15 -0.52 -17.16 -4.12
N SER A 16 -1.16 -18.17 -3.52
CA SER A 16 -1.58 -19.38 -4.24
C SER A 16 -2.50 -19.06 -5.40
N LEU A 17 -3.49 -18.20 -5.17
CA LEU A 17 -4.42 -17.76 -6.21
C LEU A 17 -3.69 -17.02 -7.33
N LEU A 18 -2.84 -16.06 -6.98
CA LEU A 18 -2.10 -15.23 -7.93
C LEU A 18 -1.11 -16.05 -8.76
N ILE A 19 -0.37 -16.95 -8.12
CA ILE A 19 0.59 -17.84 -8.77
C ILE A 19 -0.11 -18.74 -9.77
N VAL A 20 -1.18 -19.46 -9.37
CA VAL A 20 -1.90 -20.37 -10.29
C VAL A 20 -2.42 -19.62 -11.50
N LEU A 21 -2.98 -18.43 -11.33
CA LEU A 21 -3.52 -17.65 -12.44
C LEU A 21 -2.40 -17.06 -13.31
N HIS A 22 -1.28 -16.65 -12.73
CA HIS A 22 -0.09 -16.22 -13.46
C HIS A 22 0.45 -17.35 -14.35
N GLU A 23 0.64 -18.54 -13.79
CA GLU A 23 1.12 -19.71 -14.54
C GLU A 23 0.14 -20.14 -15.62
N LEU A 24 -1.18 -20.01 -15.38
CA LEU A 24 -2.20 -20.22 -16.41
C LEU A 24 -2.07 -19.20 -17.55
N GLY A 25 -1.62 -17.99 -17.26
CA GLY A 25 -1.31 -16.97 -18.25
C GLY A 25 -0.24 -17.40 -19.25
N HIS A 26 0.77 -18.17 -18.83
CA HIS A 26 1.77 -18.76 -19.71
C HIS A 26 1.26 -20.06 -20.38
N PHE A 27 0.59 -20.87 -19.58
CA PHE A 27 0.12 -22.20 -20.00
C PHE A 27 -0.89 -22.14 -21.15
N ILE A 28 -1.89 -21.27 -21.05
CA ILE A 28 -2.97 -21.20 -22.05
C ILE A 28 -2.42 -20.83 -23.44
N PRO A 29 -1.67 -19.74 -23.66
CA PRO A 29 -1.12 -19.44 -24.97
C PRO A 29 -0.09 -20.46 -25.43
N ALA A 30 0.71 -21.08 -24.53
CA ALA A 30 1.59 -22.16 -24.90
C ALA A 30 0.82 -23.33 -25.56
N LYS A 31 -0.29 -23.75 -24.94
CA LYS A 31 -1.16 -24.80 -25.50
C LYS A 31 -1.85 -24.36 -26.80
N LEU A 32 -2.33 -23.13 -26.90
CA LEU A 32 -2.94 -22.58 -28.11
C LEU A 32 -1.97 -22.59 -29.31
N PHE A 33 -0.70 -22.27 -29.07
CA PHE A 33 0.35 -22.30 -30.07
C PHE A 33 0.97 -23.70 -30.26
N LYS A 34 0.37 -24.74 -29.69
CA LYS A 34 0.84 -26.13 -29.78
C LYS A 34 2.29 -26.26 -29.28
N THR A 35 2.63 -25.54 -28.23
CA THR A 35 3.90 -25.73 -27.52
C THR A 35 3.67 -26.76 -26.43
N ARG A 36 4.59 -27.71 -26.30
CA ARG A 36 4.49 -28.75 -25.28
C ARG A 36 4.78 -28.16 -23.90
N VAL A 37 3.87 -28.42 -22.95
CA VAL A 37 4.06 -28.10 -21.54
C VAL A 37 4.28 -29.39 -20.77
N GLU A 38 5.43 -29.51 -20.14
CA GLU A 38 5.85 -30.72 -19.43
C GLU A 38 5.28 -30.77 -18.02
N LYS A 39 5.35 -29.62 -17.29
CA LYS A 39 4.86 -29.52 -15.91
C LYS A 39 4.06 -28.24 -15.70
N PHE A 40 3.08 -28.33 -14.81
CA PHE A 40 2.33 -27.20 -14.25
C PHE A 40 2.22 -27.41 -12.75
N TYR A 41 2.91 -26.60 -11.99
CA TYR A 41 2.99 -26.78 -10.54
C TYR A 41 2.61 -25.53 -9.77
N LEU A 42 1.70 -25.70 -8.82
CA LEU A 42 1.56 -24.80 -7.71
C LEU A 42 2.61 -25.13 -6.66
N PHE A 43 3.44 -24.18 -6.29
CA PHE A 43 4.59 -24.31 -5.39
C PHE A 43 5.73 -25.17 -5.96
N PHE A 44 6.93 -24.90 -5.48
CA PHE A 44 8.10 -25.64 -5.91
C PHE A 44 8.14 -27.04 -5.30
N ASP A 45 8.45 -28.02 -6.13
CA ASP A 45 8.54 -29.45 -5.76
C ASP A 45 9.98 -29.89 -5.48
N VAL A 46 10.78 -29.05 -4.79
CA VAL A 46 12.17 -29.37 -4.45
C VAL A 46 12.24 -30.73 -3.75
N LYS A 47 12.89 -31.70 -4.40
CA LYS A 47 13.05 -33.11 -4.01
C LYS A 47 11.75 -33.96 -4.07
N PHE A 48 10.59 -33.44 -3.71
CA PHE A 48 9.33 -34.19 -3.76
C PHE A 48 8.11 -33.30 -3.99
N SER A 49 7.03 -33.90 -4.53
CA SER A 49 5.73 -33.26 -4.71
C SER A 49 4.75 -33.78 -3.65
N LEU A 50 3.90 -32.89 -3.10
CA LEU A 50 2.80 -33.31 -2.23
C LEU A 50 1.72 -34.08 -3.01
N PHE A 51 1.49 -33.63 -4.24
CA PHE A 51 0.56 -34.27 -5.18
C PHE A 51 1.07 -34.13 -6.59
N LYS A 52 0.91 -35.14 -7.45
CA LYS A 52 1.15 -35.05 -8.89
C LYS A 52 0.27 -36.02 -9.68
N LYS A 53 -0.21 -35.55 -10.84
CA LYS A 53 -1.00 -36.35 -11.77
C LYS A 53 -0.62 -35.99 -13.21
N LYS A 54 -0.29 -36.97 -14.01
CA LYS A 54 -0.04 -36.77 -15.45
C LYS A 54 -1.37 -36.81 -16.22
N ILE A 55 -1.64 -35.78 -17.00
CA ILE A 55 -2.81 -35.70 -17.91
C ILE A 55 -2.28 -35.31 -19.29
N GLY A 56 -2.41 -36.21 -20.25
CA GLY A 56 -1.80 -36.07 -21.58
C GLY A 56 -0.27 -35.94 -21.47
N GLU A 57 0.28 -34.87 -22.01
CA GLU A 57 1.75 -34.62 -21.99
C GLU A 57 2.21 -33.84 -20.76
N THR A 58 1.28 -33.29 -19.97
CA THR A 58 1.58 -32.40 -18.85
C THR A 58 1.42 -33.09 -17.50
N VAL A 59 2.37 -32.93 -16.62
CA VAL A 59 2.29 -33.32 -15.19
C VAL A 59 1.82 -32.13 -14.39
N TYR A 60 0.63 -32.25 -13.80
CA TYR A 60 0.08 -31.27 -12.85
C TYR A 60 0.45 -31.67 -11.44
N GLY A 61 0.88 -30.73 -10.63
CA GLY A 61 1.32 -31.04 -9.27
C GLY A 61 1.21 -29.89 -8.28
N ILE A 62 1.39 -30.26 -7.01
CA ILE A 62 1.53 -29.33 -5.89
C ILE A 62 2.84 -29.64 -5.20
N GLY A 63 3.75 -28.68 -5.18
CA GLY A 63 4.98 -28.74 -4.42
C GLY A 63 4.74 -28.45 -2.93
N TRP A 64 5.74 -28.61 -2.12
CA TRP A 64 5.66 -28.37 -0.68
C TRP A 64 6.14 -26.97 -0.26
N LEU A 65 6.90 -26.28 -1.13
CA LEU A 65 7.54 -25.00 -0.81
C LEU A 65 6.73 -23.83 -1.37
N PRO A 66 5.97 -23.06 -0.54
CA PRO A 66 5.03 -22.05 -0.98
C PRO A 66 5.71 -20.70 -1.31
N LEU A 67 6.81 -20.74 -2.07
CA LEU A 67 7.57 -19.56 -2.49
C LEU A 67 7.34 -19.15 -3.95
N GLY A 68 6.58 -19.92 -4.70
CA GLY A 68 6.31 -19.69 -6.12
C GLY A 68 5.67 -20.92 -6.77
N GLY A 69 5.35 -20.83 -8.05
CA GLY A 69 4.93 -21.93 -8.89
C GLY A 69 5.74 -21.93 -10.17
N TYR A 70 5.49 -22.86 -11.08
CA TYR A 70 6.17 -22.84 -12.36
C TYR A 70 5.43 -23.63 -13.44
N VAL A 71 5.59 -23.19 -14.66
CA VAL A 71 5.19 -23.91 -15.87
C VAL A 71 6.44 -24.28 -16.66
N LYS A 72 6.79 -25.58 -16.72
CA LYS A 72 7.88 -26.04 -17.57
C LYS A 72 7.42 -26.20 -19.02
N ILE A 73 7.87 -25.29 -19.86
CA ILE A 73 7.60 -25.28 -21.31
C ILE A 73 8.80 -25.89 -22.04
N SER A 74 8.59 -26.93 -22.88
CA SER A 74 9.66 -27.59 -23.62
C SER A 74 10.44 -26.61 -24.50
N GLY A 75 11.79 -26.67 -24.41
CA GLY A 75 12.68 -25.82 -25.21
C GLY A 75 12.72 -24.35 -24.80
N MET A 76 12.29 -24.03 -23.57
CA MET A 76 12.50 -22.77 -22.89
C MET A 76 13.63 -22.92 -21.87
N ILE A 77 14.48 -21.92 -21.76
CA ILE A 77 15.46 -21.83 -20.66
C ILE A 77 14.67 -21.30 -19.47
N ASP A 78 14.43 -22.14 -18.51
CA ASP A 78 13.78 -21.81 -17.24
C ASP A 78 14.73 -22.08 -16.07
N GLU A 79 14.25 -21.91 -14.86
CA GLU A 79 15.02 -22.19 -13.63
C GLU A 79 15.55 -23.64 -13.54
N SER A 80 15.03 -24.58 -14.37
CA SER A 80 15.47 -25.96 -14.39
C SER A 80 16.77 -26.18 -15.16
N MET A 81 17.29 -25.17 -15.89
CA MET A 81 18.54 -25.18 -16.68
C MET A 81 18.75 -26.50 -17.46
N ASP A 82 17.74 -26.93 -18.23
CA ASP A 82 17.81 -28.19 -18.98
C ASP A 82 18.72 -28.04 -20.24
N THR A 83 20.02 -27.93 -19.98
CA THR A 83 21.07 -27.73 -20.99
C THR A 83 21.19 -28.93 -21.93
N GLU A 84 20.83 -30.13 -21.49
CA GLU A 84 20.89 -31.35 -22.34
C GLU A 84 19.85 -31.29 -23.45
N GLN A 85 18.62 -30.82 -23.15
CA GLN A 85 17.57 -30.62 -24.16
C GLN A 85 17.95 -29.51 -25.16
N MET A 86 18.59 -28.46 -24.68
CA MET A 86 19.00 -27.33 -25.53
C MET A 86 20.12 -27.68 -26.51
N ALA A 87 20.94 -28.68 -26.20
CA ALA A 87 22.01 -29.18 -27.08
C ALA A 87 21.48 -29.96 -28.31
N GLN A 88 20.19 -30.41 -28.27
CA GLN A 88 19.59 -31.16 -29.35
C GLN A 88 18.93 -30.22 -30.39
N PRO A 89 18.72 -30.67 -31.65
CA PRO A 89 17.99 -29.91 -32.66
C PRO A 89 16.58 -29.54 -32.18
N ALA A 90 16.17 -28.29 -32.42
CA ALA A 90 14.87 -27.79 -31.98
C ALA A 90 13.72 -28.58 -32.61
N GLN A 91 12.76 -29.00 -31.82
CA GLN A 91 11.58 -29.73 -32.26
C GLN A 91 10.40 -28.75 -32.50
N PRO A 92 9.47 -29.05 -33.42
CA PRO A 92 8.37 -28.16 -33.78
C PRO A 92 7.44 -27.79 -32.59
N TRP A 93 7.39 -28.60 -31.55
CA TRP A 93 6.61 -28.37 -30.35
C TRP A 93 7.37 -27.62 -29.22
N GLU A 94 8.62 -27.24 -29.46
CA GLU A 94 9.40 -26.50 -28.50
C GLU A 94 9.20 -24.99 -28.62
N PHE A 95 9.29 -24.28 -27.48
CA PHE A 95 9.19 -22.83 -27.41
C PHE A 95 10.16 -22.12 -28.37
N ARG A 96 11.43 -22.56 -28.39
CA ARG A 96 12.48 -21.97 -29.26
C ARG A 96 12.24 -22.13 -30.75
N ALA A 97 11.37 -23.07 -31.16
CA ALA A 97 10.99 -23.29 -32.58
C ALA A 97 9.82 -22.42 -33.03
N LYS A 98 9.13 -21.75 -32.08
CA LYS A 98 7.99 -20.89 -32.39
C LYS A 98 8.44 -19.51 -32.90
N PRO A 99 7.62 -18.86 -33.76
CA PRO A 99 7.84 -17.47 -34.16
C PRO A 99 7.98 -16.56 -32.92
N THR A 100 8.79 -15.49 -33.01
CA THR A 100 9.10 -14.58 -31.91
C THR A 100 7.85 -13.99 -31.28
N TRP A 101 6.84 -13.60 -32.07
CA TRP A 101 5.60 -13.04 -31.53
C TRP A 101 4.77 -14.05 -30.70
N GLN A 102 4.80 -15.36 -31.05
CA GLN A 102 4.13 -16.37 -30.22
C GLN A 102 4.85 -16.55 -28.89
N ARG A 103 6.18 -16.59 -28.93
CA ARG A 103 7.00 -16.64 -27.71
C ARG A 103 6.77 -15.43 -26.81
N LEU A 104 6.67 -14.23 -27.40
CA LEU A 104 6.38 -13.01 -26.67
C LEU A 104 5.00 -13.05 -25.99
N ILE A 105 3.96 -13.53 -26.68
CA ILE A 105 2.62 -13.69 -26.09
C ILE A 105 2.65 -14.71 -24.93
N ILE A 106 3.38 -15.82 -25.07
CA ILE A 106 3.52 -16.81 -24.01
C ILE A 106 4.15 -16.14 -22.78
N MET A 107 5.23 -15.38 -22.94
CA MET A 107 5.94 -14.73 -21.83
C MET A 107 5.12 -13.60 -21.19
N LEU A 108 4.42 -12.80 -21.97
CA LEU A 108 3.57 -11.73 -21.44
C LEU A 108 2.27 -12.24 -20.82
N GLY A 109 1.94 -13.52 -21.03
CA GLY A 109 0.67 -14.10 -20.57
C GLY A 109 0.47 -14.01 -19.07
N GLY A 110 1.47 -14.39 -18.28
CA GLY A 110 1.43 -14.33 -16.80
C GLY A 110 1.25 -12.91 -16.29
N VAL A 111 2.06 -11.99 -16.82
CA VAL A 111 1.97 -10.56 -16.51
C VAL A 111 0.60 -9.98 -16.82
N THR A 112 0.08 -10.27 -18.02
CA THR A 112 -1.23 -9.79 -18.46
C THR A 112 -2.34 -10.30 -17.57
N VAL A 113 -2.31 -11.58 -17.18
CA VAL A 113 -3.31 -12.16 -16.28
C VAL A 113 -3.26 -11.49 -14.93
N ASN A 114 -2.09 -11.29 -14.34
CA ASN A 114 -1.98 -10.61 -13.04
C ASN A 114 -2.47 -9.17 -13.10
N LEU A 115 -2.14 -8.43 -14.15
CA LEU A 115 -2.61 -7.05 -14.32
C LEU A 115 -4.14 -7.01 -14.42
N VAL A 116 -4.72 -7.78 -15.35
CA VAL A 116 -6.17 -7.84 -15.53
C VAL A 116 -6.89 -8.30 -14.27
N LEU A 117 -6.35 -9.31 -13.59
CA LEU A 117 -6.90 -9.83 -12.33
C LEU A 117 -6.94 -8.76 -11.23
N GLY A 118 -5.86 -8.00 -11.06
CA GLY A 118 -5.81 -6.91 -10.08
C GLY A 118 -6.92 -5.89 -10.30
N PHE A 119 -7.14 -5.48 -11.56
CA PHE A 119 -8.24 -4.57 -11.92
C PHE A 119 -9.62 -5.21 -11.68
N LEU A 120 -9.82 -6.46 -12.09
CA LEU A 120 -11.08 -7.16 -11.87
C LEU A 120 -11.41 -7.32 -10.38
N ILE A 121 -10.42 -7.60 -9.55
CA ILE A 121 -10.62 -7.68 -8.10
C ILE A 121 -11.01 -6.30 -7.55
N TYR A 122 -10.37 -5.20 -7.97
CA TYR A 122 -10.79 -3.87 -7.52
C TYR A 122 -12.22 -3.52 -7.97
N MET A 123 -12.62 -3.87 -9.20
CA MET A 123 -14.00 -3.71 -9.66
C MET A 123 -14.98 -4.50 -8.78
N MET A 124 -14.63 -5.75 -8.44
CA MET A 124 -15.42 -6.58 -7.52
C MET A 124 -15.49 -5.96 -6.11
N VAL A 125 -14.38 -5.46 -5.57
CA VAL A 125 -14.35 -4.80 -4.25
C VAL A 125 -15.26 -3.58 -4.23
N MET A 126 -15.22 -2.74 -5.28
CA MET A 126 -16.10 -1.57 -5.41
C MET A 126 -17.58 -1.98 -5.50
N PHE A 127 -17.88 -3.08 -6.18
CA PHE A 127 -19.24 -3.60 -6.29
C PHE A 127 -19.79 -4.16 -4.98
N VAL A 128 -18.98 -4.96 -4.27
CA VAL A 128 -19.43 -5.69 -3.08
C VAL A 128 -19.41 -4.83 -1.82
N TRP A 129 -18.38 -4.00 -1.64
CA TRP A 129 -18.16 -3.21 -0.41
C TRP A 129 -18.16 -1.70 -0.61
N GLY A 130 -18.08 -1.23 -1.85
CA GLY A 130 -17.97 0.18 -2.14
C GLY A 130 -16.61 0.79 -1.76
N LYS A 131 -16.52 2.13 -1.79
CA LYS A 131 -15.35 2.92 -1.40
C LYS A 131 -15.62 3.65 -0.10
N THR A 132 -14.79 3.45 0.91
CA THR A 132 -14.86 4.18 2.18
C THR A 132 -13.88 5.34 2.13
N VAL A 133 -14.34 6.54 2.43
CA VAL A 133 -13.60 7.80 2.35
C VAL A 133 -13.84 8.66 3.59
N ILE A 134 -12.90 9.56 3.86
CA ILE A 134 -13.04 10.65 4.82
C ILE A 134 -13.25 11.94 4.02
N THR A 135 -14.47 12.45 4.02
CA THR A 135 -14.78 13.71 3.31
C THR A 135 -14.45 14.93 4.17
N ASN A 136 -14.27 16.10 3.53
CA ASN A 136 -14.04 17.36 4.25
C ASN A 136 -15.13 17.68 5.29
N ASP A 137 -16.38 17.28 5.02
CA ASP A 137 -17.51 17.52 5.94
C ASP A 137 -17.38 16.72 7.23
N THR A 138 -16.71 15.57 7.19
CA THR A 138 -16.49 14.73 8.36
C THR A 138 -15.26 15.12 9.17
N LEU A 139 -14.40 16.00 8.63
CA LEU A 139 -13.25 16.58 9.31
C LEU A 139 -13.69 17.80 10.13
N ALA A 140 -14.17 17.58 11.35
CA ALA A 140 -14.68 18.66 12.21
C ALA A 140 -13.64 19.78 12.42
N TYR A 141 -12.37 19.41 12.60
CA TYR A 141 -11.24 20.32 12.88
C TYR A 141 -10.21 20.37 11.76
N GLY A 142 -10.54 19.88 10.54
CA GLY A 142 -9.62 19.86 9.40
C GLY A 142 -8.45 18.91 9.58
N LEU A 143 -7.32 19.24 8.99
CA LEU A 143 -6.10 18.43 8.93
C LEU A 143 -4.97 19.08 9.73
N ALA A 144 -4.02 18.29 10.19
CA ALA A 144 -2.76 18.73 10.76
C ALA A 144 -1.62 18.36 9.79
N PRO A 145 -0.86 19.36 9.28
CA PRO A 145 0.29 19.13 8.40
C PRO A 145 1.52 18.69 9.18
N THR A 146 2.42 17.94 8.53
CA THR A 146 3.78 17.70 9.04
C THR A 146 4.57 19.02 9.11
N PRO A 147 5.68 19.08 9.87
CA PRO A 147 6.55 20.26 9.89
C PRO A 147 7.03 20.70 8.50
N THR A 148 7.43 19.77 7.63
CA THR A 148 7.86 20.08 6.25
C THR A 148 6.70 20.63 5.42
N THR A 149 5.49 20.10 5.60
CA THR A 149 4.28 20.55 4.90
C THR A 149 3.81 21.90 5.43
N ALA A 150 3.84 22.11 6.75
CA ALA A 150 3.51 23.41 7.37
C ALA A 150 4.45 24.53 6.90
N ALA A 151 5.73 24.25 6.65
CA ALA A 151 6.69 25.21 6.15
C ALA A 151 6.33 25.79 4.76
N LEU A 152 5.46 25.12 3.99
CA LEU A 152 4.92 25.65 2.72
C LEU A 152 3.77 26.64 2.92
N GLY A 153 3.26 26.78 4.15
CA GLY A 153 2.16 27.67 4.46
C GLY A 153 0.82 26.96 4.65
N PHE A 154 0.81 25.64 4.88
CA PHE A 154 -0.37 24.94 5.40
C PHE A 154 -0.49 25.15 6.91
N ASP A 155 -1.71 25.37 7.38
CA ASP A 155 -2.01 25.55 8.79
C ASP A 155 -2.78 24.36 9.38
N VAL A 156 -2.68 24.21 10.71
CA VAL A 156 -3.52 23.24 11.42
C VAL A 156 -4.98 23.67 11.30
N GLY A 157 -5.85 22.76 10.88
CA GLY A 157 -7.25 23.02 10.65
C GLY A 157 -7.63 23.24 9.19
N ASP A 158 -6.65 23.28 8.29
CA ASP A 158 -6.92 23.37 6.85
C ASP A 158 -7.74 22.18 6.35
N LYS A 159 -8.66 22.45 5.42
CA LYS A 159 -9.40 21.46 4.64
C LYS A 159 -9.01 21.59 3.17
N ILE A 160 -8.66 20.48 2.54
CA ILE A 160 -8.22 20.49 1.14
C ILE A 160 -9.44 20.67 0.22
N SER A 161 -9.49 21.78 -0.51
CA SER A 161 -10.55 22.04 -1.48
C SER A 161 -10.27 21.37 -2.83
N SER A 162 -9.06 21.55 -3.36
CA SER A 162 -8.64 20.89 -4.60
C SER A 162 -7.11 20.77 -4.69
N VAL A 163 -6.64 19.87 -5.55
CA VAL A 163 -5.24 19.70 -5.94
C VAL A 163 -5.16 19.90 -7.44
N ASP A 164 -4.41 20.91 -7.89
CA ASP A 164 -4.32 21.32 -9.31
C ASP A 164 -5.70 21.49 -9.97
N GLY A 165 -6.69 22.00 -9.20
CA GLY A 165 -8.07 22.21 -9.64
C GLY A 165 -8.95 20.96 -9.60
N ILE A 166 -8.46 19.82 -9.14
CA ILE A 166 -9.21 18.57 -8.98
C ILE A 166 -9.66 18.45 -7.53
N ALA A 167 -10.98 18.41 -7.29
CA ALA A 167 -11.53 18.15 -5.96
C ALA A 167 -11.25 16.71 -5.54
N LEU A 168 -10.95 16.49 -4.25
CA LEU A 168 -10.73 15.16 -3.70
C LEU A 168 -12.01 14.63 -3.06
N ASP A 169 -12.44 13.43 -3.49
CA ASP A 169 -13.54 12.70 -2.84
C ASP A 169 -13.14 12.23 -1.43
N ASP A 170 -11.88 11.79 -1.29
CA ASP A 170 -11.27 11.43 -0.02
C ASP A 170 -10.21 12.47 0.34
N ALA A 171 -10.45 13.22 1.42
CA ALA A 171 -9.52 14.23 1.89
C ALA A 171 -8.13 13.65 2.23
N MET A 172 -8.08 12.36 2.59
CA MET A 172 -6.81 11.69 2.91
C MET A 172 -5.98 11.30 1.68
N ASP A 173 -6.57 11.33 0.48
CA ASP A 173 -5.82 11.11 -0.75
C ASP A 173 -4.77 12.21 -1.01
N ILE A 174 -4.89 13.39 -0.37
CA ILE A 174 -3.85 14.44 -0.39
C ILE A 174 -2.46 13.88 -0.07
N ASN A 175 -2.37 12.89 0.84
CA ASN A 175 -1.12 12.26 1.21
C ASN A 175 -0.45 11.56 0.03
N LYS A 176 -1.24 10.86 -0.80
CA LYS A 176 -0.73 10.19 -2.01
C LYS A 176 -0.35 11.22 -3.08
N TRP A 177 -1.17 12.26 -3.24
CA TRP A 177 -0.90 13.32 -4.19
C TRP A 177 0.45 13.99 -3.91
N LEU A 178 0.68 14.47 -2.71
CA LEU A 178 1.91 15.17 -2.35
C LEU A 178 3.15 14.25 -2.32
N PHE A 179 2.94 12.97 -2.00
CA PHE A 179 4.07 12.07 -1.85
C PHE A 179 4.50 11.42 -3.18
N PHE A 180 3.56 11.01 -4.02
CA PHE A 180 3.85 10.22 -5.23
C PHE A 180 3.73 10.99 -6.52
N ARG A 181 2.89 12.04 -6.58
CA ARG A 181 2.50 12.72 -7.82
C ARG A 181 3.16 14.10 -7.91
N ASP A 182 3.25 14.59 -9.15
CA ASP A 182 3.72 15.96 -9.40
C ASP A 182 2.52 16.90 -9.22
N VAL A 183 2.56 17.68 -8.15
CA VAL A 183 1.52 18.64 -7.76
C VAL A 183 2.13 20.04 -7.83
N SER A 184 1.42 20.99 -8.44
CA SER A 184 1.87 22.38 -8.55
C SER A 184 1.27 23.27 -7.45
N LYS A 185 -0.01 23.03 -7.10
CA LYS A 185 -0.72 23.83 -6.09
C LYS A 185 -1.82 23.05 -5.40
N VAL A 186 -2.09 23.46 -4.17
CA VAL A 186 -3.22 22.96 -3.38
C VAL A 186 -4.07 24.11 -2.91
N GLU A 187 -5.37 24.06 -3.17
CA GLU A 187 -6.35 25.01 -2.65
C GLU A 187 -6.89 24.49 -1.31
N VAL A 188 -6.94 25.35 -0.32
CA VAL A 188 -7.42 25.00 1.02
C VAL A 188 -8.47 25.98 1.52
N VAL A 189 -9.35 25.50 2.37
CA VAL A 189 -10.23 26.32 3.21
C VAL A 189 -9.60 26.32 4.61
N ARG A 190 -9.23 27.50 5.09
CA ARG A 190 -8.65 27.70 6.43
C ARG A 190 -9.69 27.44 7.52
N ALA A 191 -9.21 27.28 8.76
CA ALA A 191 -10.09 27.11 9.93
C ALA A 191 -11.05 28.30 10.17
N ASP A 192 -10.68 29.50 9.73
CA ASP A 192 -11.51 30.72 9.80
C ASP A 192 -12.50 30.86 8.62
N GLY A 193 -12.52 29.90 7.69
CA GLY A 193 -13.35 29.88 6.49
C GLY A 193 -12.78 30.65 5.29
N THR A 194 -11.59 31.23 5.39
CA THR A 194 -10.94 31.90 4.25
C THR A 194 -10.33 30.88 3.29
N ASN A 195 -10.27 31.21 2.00
CA ASN A 195 -9.61 30.38 0.99
C ASN A 195 -8.16 30.81 0.83
N ALA A 196 -7.26 29.82 0.68
CA ALA A 196 -5.87 30.04 0.39
C ALA A 196 -5.36 29.05 -0.66
N SER A 197 -4.31 29.44 -1.38
CA SER A 197 -3.62 28.61 -2.37
C SER A 197 -2.19 28.45 -1.94
N VAL A 198 -1.74 27.19 -1.83
CA VAL A 198 -0.37 26.83 -1.43
C VAL A 198 0.35 26.25 -2.64
N ALA A 199 1.45 26.88 -3.03
CA ALA A 199 2.31 26.36 -4.09
C ALA A 199 3.18 25.20 -3.58
N ILE A 200 3.27 24.15 -4.38
CA ILE A 200 4.04 22.94 -4.03
C ILE A 200 5.33 22.93 -4.87
N PRO A 201 6.51 22.82 -4.24
CA PRO A 201 7.77 22.73 -4.94
C PRO A 201 7.88 21.44 -5.77
N GLU A 202 8.63 21.50 -6.85
CA GLU A 202 9.08 20.31 -7.58
C GLU A 202 9.74 19.31 -6.62
N ASP A 203 9.52 18.02 -6.84
CA ASP A 203 10.10 16.95 -6.00
C ASP A 203 9.73 17.01 -4.50
N PHE A 204 8.61 17.65 -4.12
CA PHE A 204 8.20 17.76 -2.73
C PHE A 204 8.08 16.38 -2.04
N GLY A 205 7.61 15.36 -2.75
CA GLY A 205 7.60 13.99 -2.25
C GLY A 205 8.99 13.48 -1.82
N LYS A 206 10.07 13.89 -2.49
CA LYS A 206 11.46 13.55 -2.08
C LYS A 206 11.86 14.27 -0.79
N GLN A 207 11.42 15.51 -0.60
CA GLN A 207 11.67 16.27 0.64
C GLN A 207 10.96 15.60 1.81
N LEU A 208 9.68 15.22 1.66
CA LEU A 208 8.92 14.46 2.65
C LEU A 208 9.59 13.12 2.98
N PHE A 209 10.06 12.40 1.96
CA PHE A 209 10.76 11.12 2.16
C PHE A 209 12.07 11.30 2.94
N ALA A 210 12.85 12.32 2.62
CA ALA A 210 14.09 12.66 3.32
C ALA A 210 13.84 13.01 4.79
N ALA A 211 12.78 13.78 5.06
CA ALA A 211 12.34 14.12 6.42
C ALA A 211 11.76 12.94 7.20
N GLY A 212 11.34 11.85 6.50
CA GLY A 212 10.65 10.73 7.12
C GLY A 212 9.15 10.94 7.32
N GLU A 213 8.59 11.96 6.70
CA GLU A 213 7.21 12.40 6.80
C GLU A 213 6.35 11.80 5.69
N MET A 214 6.18 10.46 5.70
CA MET A 214 5.48 9.72 4.64
C MET A 214 3.97 9.96 4.61
N ILE A 215 3.40 10.55 5.67
CA ILE A 215 1.99 10.93 5.81
C ILE A 215 1.96 12.43 6.05
N PRO A 216 1.94 13.26 4.98
CA PRO A 216 1.98 14.72 5.08
C PRO A 216 0.88 15.35 5.94
N PHE A 217 -0.29 14.71 5.97
CA PHE A 217 -1.43 15.17 6.73
C PHE A 217 -2.09 14.05 7.53
N VAL A 218 -2.54 14.37 8.72
CA VAL A 218 -3.44 13.54 9.52
C VAL A 218 -4.69 14.33 9.88
N PRO A 219 -5.85 13.68 10.15
CA PRO A 219 -7.00 14.38 10.73
C PRO A 219 -6.58 15.05 12.04
N TYR A 220 -6.89 16.34 12.19
CA TYR A 220 -6.62 17.04 13.43
C TYR A 220 -7.68 16.67 14.47
N ILE A 221 -7.23 16.15 15.61
CA ILE A 221 -8.04 15.72 16.75
C ILE A 221 -7.57 16.48 17.97
N PRO A 222 -8.09 17.70 18.24
CA PRO A 222 -7.66 18.49 19.39
C PRO A 222 -8.02 17.82 20.72
N ALA A 223 -7.18 18.02 21.74
CA ALA A 223 -7.42 17.54 23.10
C ALA A 223 -8.41 18.45 23.83
N ILE A 224 -9.67 18.47 23.38
CA ILE A 224 -10.75 19.27 24.00
C ILE A 224 -11.46 18.41 25.04
N ILE A 225 -11.61 18.98 26.24
CA ILE A 225 -12.33 18.35 27.34
C ILE A 225 -13.83 18.36 27.04
N ASP A 226 -14.46 17.17 27.05
CA ASP A 226 -15.91 17.02 26.98
C ASP A 226 -16.53 17.23 28.35
N ARG A 227 -16.00 16.52 29.36
CA ARG A 227 -16.42 16.63 30.77
C ARG A 227 -15.31 16.31 31.72
N VAL A 228 -15.39 16.88 32.89
CA VAL A 228 -14.51 16.62 34.04
C VAL A 228 -15.24 15.70 35.02
N VAL A 229 -14.52 14.74 35.59
CA VAL A 229 -15.06 13.78 36.55
C VAL A 229 -15.10 14.45 37.95
N VAL A 230 -16.24 14.38 38.60
CA VAL A 230 -16.42 14.92 39.96
C VAL A 230 -15.48 14.22 40.95
N GLY A 231 -14.80 14.99 41.79
CA GLY A 231 -13.82 14.50 42.78
C GLY A 231 -12.45 14.16 42.20
N SER A 232 -12.21 14.45 40.90
CA SER A 232 -10.91 14.20 40.24
C SER A 232 -9.88 15.32 40.47
N SER A 233 -8.63 15.02 40.19
CA SER A 233 -7.54 16.00 40.15
C SER A 233 -7.79 17.13 39.17
N ALA A 234 -8.44 16.84 38.04
CA ALA A 234 -8.84 17.83 37.05
C ALA A 234 -9.89 18.83 37.60
N GLU A 235 -10.92 18.36 38.31
CA GLU A 235 -11.93 19.24 38.93
C GLU A 235 -11.28 20.12 40.02
N ALA A 236 -10.47 19.49 40.88
CA ALA A 236 -9.78 20.24 41.95
C ALA A 236 -8.85 21.33 41.41
N ALA A 237 -8.26 21.12 40.24
CA ALA A 237 -7.41 22.07 39.56
C ALA A 237 -8.18 23.11 38.71
N GLY A 238 -9.52 23.02 38.62
CA GLY A 238 -10.34 23.99 37.90
C GLY A 238 -10.39 23.83 36.41
N LEU A 239 -10.10 22.62 35.87
CA LEU A 239 -10.37 22.30 34.46
C LEU A 239 -11.89 22.28 34.18
N LEU A 240 -12.28 22.75 33.04
CA LEU A 240 -13.68 22.84 32.61
C LEU A 240 -13.93 22.13 31.29
N ALA A 241 -15.19 21.81 31.02
CA ALA A 241 -15.62 21.41 29.70
C ALA A 241 -15.31 22.52 28.70
N ASN A 242 -14.91 22.14 27.48
CA ASN A 242 -14.43 22.97 26.37
C ASN A 242 -13.00 23.53 26.53
N ASP A 243 -12.30 23.32 27.62
CA ASP A 243 -10.86 23.59 27.65
C ASP A 243 -10.14 22.74 26.61
N GLN A 244 -9.27 23.35 25.82
CA GLN A 244 -8.36 22.65 24.94
C GLN A 244 -6.98 22.56 25.57
N ILE A 245 -6.48 21.36 25.82
CA ILE A 245 -5.11 21.15 26.29
C ILE A 245 -4.16 21.30 25.10
N ILE A 246 -3.22 22.25 25.20
CA ILE A 246 -2.27 22.61 24.14
C ILE A 246 -0.82 22.31 24.51
N GLY A 247 -0.51 22.05 25.79
CA GLY A 247 0.81 21.74 26.29
C GLY A 247 0.78 20.99 27.61
N VAL A 248 1.86 20.24 27.87
CA VAL A 248 2.11 19.55 29.16
C VAL A 248 3.57 19.78 29.56
N ASP A 249 3.83 20.25 30.76
CA ASP A 249 5.17 20.54 31.29
C ASP A 249 6.04 21.38 30.35
N GLY A 250 5.47 22.45 29.80
CA GLY A 250 6.13 23.34 28.83
C GLY A 250 6.37 22.73 27.45
N THR A 251 5.95 21.48 27.23
CA THR A 251 6.02 20.82 25.92
C THR A 251 4.69 20.97 25.21
N ALA A 252 4.68 21.63 24.05
CA ALA A 252 3.49 21.76 23.23
C ALA A 252 3.00 20.39 22.72
N ILE A 253 1.68 20.19 22.74
CA ILE A 253 1.07 19.02 22.14
C ILE A 253 1.24 19.10 20.61
N ASN A 254 1.82 18.05 20.03
CA ASN A 254 2.01 17.99 18.59
C ASN A 254 0.67 17.71 17.89
N PRO A 255 0.13 18.64 17.09
CA PRO A 255 -1.11 18.41 16.36
C PRO A 255 -0.98 17.31 15.31
N TRP A 256 0.23 17.13 14.76
CA TRP A 256 0.56 16.05 13.84
C TRP A 256 1.39 14.98 14.52
N HIS A 257 0.88 13.76 14.51
CA HIS A 257 1.64 12.55 14.82
C HIS A 257 0.96 11.37 14.10
N PRO A 258 1.69 10.53 13.37
CA PRO A 258 1.10 9.52 12.49
C PRO A 258 0.28 8.44 13.22
N THR A 259 0.55 8.24 14.53
CA THR A 259 -0.10 7.19 15.33
C THR A 259 -0.65 7.64 16.68
N THR A 260 -0.36 8.87 17.10
CA THR A 260 -0.69 9.35 18.45
C THR A 260 -1.42 10.69 18.40
N ALA A 261 -2.74 10.66 18.47
CA ALA A 261 -3.56 11.88 18.53
C ALA A 261 -3.27 12.71 19.81
N PRO A 262 -3.47 14.05 19.77
CA PRO A 262 -3.32 14.93 20.91
C PRO A 262 -3.90 14.45 22.24
N PRO A 263 -5.15 13.92 22.32
CA PRO A 263 -5.67 13.36 23.59
C PRO A 263 -4.83 12.21 24.15
N VAL A 264 -4.25 11.39 23.29
CA VAL A 264 -3.40 10.26 23.70
C VAL A 264 -2.04 10.76 24.18
N GLN A 265 -1.49 11.81 23.56
CA GLN A 265 -0.24 12.44 24.00
C GLN A 265 -0.37 12.97 25.42
N VAL A 266 -1.45 13.70 25.72
CA VAL A 266 -1.77 14.19 27.07
C VAL A 266 -1.87 13.03 28.06
N SER A 267 -2.66 12.00 27.73
CA SER A 267 -2.83 10.83 28.59
C SER A 267 -1.51 10.09 28.88
N ASN A 268 -0.62 10.00 27.90
CA ASN A 268 0.68 9.37 28.06
C ASN A 268 1.62 10.23 28.95
N ALA A 269 1.61 11.55 28.79
CA ALA A 269 2.38 12.45 29.64
C ALA A 269 1.99 12.31 31.11
N PHE A 270 0.69 12.22 31.40
CA PHE A 270 0.19 11.96 32.76
C PHE A 270 0.63 10.61 33.32
N LYS A 271 0.53 9.54 32.57
CA LYS A 271 0.92 8.19 33.00
C LYS A 271 2.41 8.08 33.39
N GLN A 272 3.25 8.93 32.80
CA GLN A 272 4.69 8.94 33.07
C GLN A 272 5.07 9.74 34.33
N ARG A 273 4.18 10.59 34.86
CA ARG A 273 4.42 11.55 35.94
C ARG A 273 3.67 11.17 37.24
N GLN A 274 3.83 9.91 37.68
CA GLN A 274 3.18 9.49 38.94
C GLN A 274 3.80 10.14 40.18
N ALA A 275 2.95 10.66 41.05
CA ALA A 275 3.28 11.34 42.33
C ALA A 275 4.04 12.67 42.18
N GLU A 276 3.88 13.35 41.04
CA GLU A 276 4.48 14.67 40.76
C GLU A 276 3.41 15.70 40.39
N MET A 277 3.78 16.99 40.48
CA MET A 277 2.98 18.07 39.89
C MET A 277 3.17 18.08 38.38
N VAL A 278 2.08 18.19 37.61
CA VAL A 278 2.08 18.35 36.19
C VAL A 278 1.48 19.71 35.82
N VAL A 279 2.17 20.47 34.98
CA VAL A 279 1.70 21.76 34.48
C VAL A 279 1.03 21.54 33.12
N ILE A 280 -0.27 21.85 33.04
CA ILE A 280 -1.01 21.80 31.80
C ILE A 280 -1.20 23.21 31.25
N GLN A 281 -0.86 23.43 30.00
CA GLN A 281 -1.28 24.61 29.26
C GLN A 281 -2.63 24.34 28.55
N ILE A 282 -3.59 25.20 28.83
CA ILE A 282 -4.92 25.14 28.21
C ILE A 282 -5.21 26.43 27.45
N SER A 283 -6.05 26.29 26.41
CA SER A 283 -6.74 27.41 25.76
C SER A 283 -8.21 27.35 26.16
N ARG A 284 -8.68 28.38 26.88
CA ARG A 284 -10.08 28.60 27.27
C ARG A 284 -10.51 29.92 26.69
N ASP A 285 -11.54 29.95 25.86
CA ASP A 285 -12.04 31.16 25.17
C ASP A 285 -10.91 31.95 24.46
N ASN A 286 -9.97 31.25 23.81
CA ASN A 286 -8.76 31.78 23.17
C ASN A 286 -7.74 32.43 24.13
N ILE A 287 -7.90 32.29 25.45
CA ILE A 287 -6.94 32.72 26.46
C ILE A 287 -6.10 31.51 26.89
N ILE A 288 -4.78 31.64 26.74
CA ILE A 288 -3.85 30.60 27.17
C ILE A 288 -3.55 30.80 28.67
N SER A 289 -3.69 29.74 29.43
CA SER A 289 -3.35 29.70 30.87
C SER A 289 -2.66 28.39 31.24
N GLU A 290 -1.89 28.42 32.32
CA GLU A 290 -1.24 27.26 32.91
C GLU A 290 -1.98 26.83 34.16
N ILE A 291 -2.16 25.55 34.34
CA ILE A 291 -2.82 24.94 35.49
C ILE A 291 -1.91 23.85 36.03
N GLU A 292 -1.59 23.96 37.33
CA GLU A 292 -0.83 22.94 38.04
C GLU A 292 -1.78 21.86 38.60
N ILE A 293 -1.50 20.60 38.31
CA ILE A 293 -2.32 19.47 38.74
C ILE A 293 -1.49 18.46 39.49
N PRO A 294 -1.82 18.18 40.77
CA PRO A 294 -1.17 17.09 41.49
C PRO A 294 -1.63 15.74 40.97
N VAL A 295 -0.71 14.88 40.56
CA VAL A 295 -0.99 13.53 40.08
C VAL A 295 -0.65 12.53 41.18
N ALA A 296 -1.66 11.91 41.76
CA ALA A 296 -1.46 10.83 42.74
C ALA A 296 -1.07 9.53 42.01
N THR A 297 -0.33 8.67 42.72
CA THR A 297 0.09 7.36 42.18
C THR A 297 -1.14 6.52 41.81
N GLY A 298 -1.24 6.14 40.53
CA GLY A 298 -2.37 5.37 39.99
C GLY A 298 -3.59 6.20 39.60
N ASP A 299 -3.52 7.52 39.76
CA ASP A 299 -4.63 8.42 39.43
C ASP A 299 -4.71 8.64 37.91
N THR A 300 -5.93 8.91 37.44
CA THR A 300 -6.22 9.40 36.11
C THR A 300 -6.57 10.86 36.20
N LEU A 301 -6.23 11.66 35.21
CA LEU A 301 -6.58 13.10 35.18
C LEU A 301 -8.07 13.38 35.47
N GLY A 302 -8.93 12.38 35.18
CA GLY A 302 -10.37 12.50 35.41
C GLY A 302 -11.07 13.39 34.40
N ILE A 303 -10.64 13.34 33.17
CA ILE A 303 -11.29 14.01 32.01
C ILE A 303 -11.70 13.04 30.96
N TYR A 304 -12.75 13.40 30.23
CA TYR A 304 -13.14 12.78 28.98
C TYR A 304 -12.95 13.78 27.85
N TYR A 305 -12.39 13.33 26.74
CA TYR A 305 -12.22 14.16 25.54
C TYR A 305 -13.44 14.09 24.64
N LYS A 306 -13.72 15.17 23.92
CA LYS A 306 -14.71 15.14 22.86
C LYS A 306 -14.32 14.12 21.79
N ALA A 307 -15.30 13.31 21.38
CA ALA A 307 -15.12 12.34 20.30
C ALA A 307 -15.13 13.09 18.94
N THR A 308 -13.97 13.48 18.45
CA THR A 308 -13.79 14.28 17.23
C THR A 308 -13.16 13.49 16.09
N PHE A 309 -13.14 12.15 16.19
CA PHE A 309 -12.66 11.30 15.11
C PHE A 309 -13.56 11.44 13.87
N PRO A 310 -12.97 11.64 12.68
CA PRO A 310 -13.76 11.75 11.46
C PRO A 310 -14.51 10.45 11.21
N LYS A 311 -15.78 10.57 10.84
CA LYS A 311 -16.61 9.43 10.44
C LYS A 311 -16.35 9.12 8.98
N ALA A 312 -15.93 7.89 8.70
CA ALA A 312 -15.78 7.43 7.33
C ALA A 312 -17.16 7.25 6.67
N THR A 313 -17.30 7.74 5.45
CA THR A 313 -18.48 7.56 4.60
C THR A 313 -18.21 6.46 3.58
N THR A 314 -19.15 5.54 3.40
CA THR A 314 -19.02 4.48 2.39
C THR A 314 -19.97 4.78 1.22
N TYR A 315 -19.38 4.95 0.04
CA TYR A 315 -20.12 5.05 -1.22
C TYR A 315 -20.31 3.65 -1.79
N THR A 316 -21.55 3.29 -2.11
CA THR A 316 -21.90 2.05 -2.79
C THR A 316 -22.14 2.32 -4.27
N TYR A 317 -21.79 1.38 -5.12
CA TYR A 317 -21.81 1.52 -6.57
C TYR A 317 -22.65 0.43 -7.23
N ASP A 318 -23.37 0.77 -8.29
CA ASP A 318 -23.94 -0.22 -9.20
C ASP A 318 -22.84 -0.91 -10.03
N ALA A 319 -23.21 -1.90 -10.86
CA ALA A 319 -22.25 -2.66 -11.64
C ALA A 319 -21.45 -1.78 -12.62
N GLY A 320 -22.10 -0.82 -13.28
CA GLY A 320 -21.45 0.08 -14.23
C GLY A 320 -20.48 1.06 -13.53
N GLN A 321 -20.93 1.65 -12.43
CA GLN A 321 -20.13 2.52 -11.58
C GLN A 321 -18.93 1.78 -10.98
N SER A 322 -19.13 0.53 -10.54
CA SER A 322 -18.07 -0.30 -9.96
C SER A 322 -16.96 -0.61 -10.95
N VAL A 323 -17.29 -0.84 -12.22
CA VAL A 323 -16.28 -1.02 -13.28
C VAL A 323 -15.45 0.25 -13.43
N LYS A 324 -16.10 1.43 -13.52
CA LYS A 324 -15.41 2.72 -13.66
C LYS A 324 -14.54 3.03 -12.44
N GLU A 325 -15.11 2.95 -11.25
CA GLU A 325 -14.41 3.30 -10.00
C GLU A 325 -13.32 2.28 -9.66
N GLY A 326 -13.56 0.98 -9.90
CA GLY A 326 -12.56 -0.06 -9.72
C GLY A 326 -11.40 0.04 -10.69
N PHE A 327 -11.67 0.40 -11.96
CA PHE A 327 -10.63 0.69 -12.94
C PHE A 327 -9.80 1.92 -12.52
N ASN A 328 -10.46 3.00 -12.15
CA ASN A 328 -9.80 4.22 -11.69
C ASN A 328 -8.93 3.96 -10.46
N TYR A 329 -9.44 3.21 -9.48
CA TYR A 329 -8.69 2.84 -8.28
C TYR A 329 -7.47 1.98 -8.62
N GLY A 330 -7.63 0.98 -9.50
CA GLY A 330 -6.52 0.13 -9.97
C GLY A 330 -5.46 0.91 -10.74
N TYR A 331 -5.88 1.84 -11.60
CA TYR A 331 -4.98 2.72 -12.35
C TYR A 331 -4.12 3.59 -11.41
N TRP A 332 -4.73 4.26 -10.45
CA TRP A 332 -4.00 5.09 -9.51
C TRP A 332 -3.12 4.27 -8.57
N THR A 333 -3.54 3.06 -8.20
CA THR A 333 -2.70 2.12 -7.43
C THR A 333 -1.45 1.73 -8.20
N LEU A 334 -1.58 1.41 -9.49
CA LEU A 334 -0.43 1.11 -10.35
C LEU A 334 0.47 2.34 -10.53
N TYR A 335 -0.12 3.50 -10.80
CA TYR A 335 0.61 4.76 -10.96
C TYR A 335 1.44 5.09 -9.70
N ASP A 336 0.79 5.09 -8.53
CA ASP A 336 1.43 5.40 -7.26
C ASP A 336 2.52 4.36 -6.93
N TYR A 337 2.31 3.08 -7.29
CA TYR A 337 3.33 2.04 -7.13
C TYR A 337 4.55 2.29 -8.03
N ILE A 338 4.36 2.66 -9.29
CA ILE A 338 5.45 3.02 -10.20
C ILE A 338 6.17 4.27 -9.69
N ALA A 339 5.42 5.30 -9.29
CA ALA A 339 5.96 6.57 -8.82
C ALA A 339 6.88 6.42 -7.59
N GLN A 340 6.61 5.44 -6.71
CA GLN A 340 7.47 5.20 -5.54
C GLN A 340 8.87 4.69 -5.90
N PHE A 341 9.10 4.16 -7.13
CA PHE A 341 10.43 3.74 -7.56
C PHE A 341 11.44 4.88 -7.59
N LYS A 342 10.98 6.15 -7.70
CA LYS A 342 11.86 7.31 -7.56
C LYS A 342 12.61 7.37 -6.22
N PHE A 343 12.06 6.72 -5.17
CA PHE A 343 12.67 6.66 -3.84
C PHE A 343 13.65 5.50 -3.67
N VAL A 344 13.46 4.39 -4.41
CA VAL A 344 14.28 3.17 -4.28
C VAL A 344 15.76 3.45 -4.52
N PHE A 345 16.09 4.36 -5.45
CA PHE A 345 17.47 4.73 -5.79
C PHE A 345 18.10 5.71 -4.79
N THR A 346 17.43 6.04 -3.71
CA THR A 346 17.99 6.85 -2.62
C THR A 346 18.65 5.96 -1.56
N LYS A 347 19.65 6.49 -0.82
CA LYS A 347 20.32 5.73 0.26
C LYS A 347 19.34 5.18 1.29
N LYS A 348 18.28 5.94 1.62
CA LYS A 348 17.24 5.55 2.57
C LYS A 348 16.29 4.51 1.96
N GLY A 349 15.96 4.63 0.67
CA GLY A 349 15.05 3.71 -0.02
C GLY A 349 15.59 2.29 -0.12
N VAL A 350 16.88 2.13 -0.47
CA VAL A 350 17.53 0.81 -0.52
C VAL A 350 17.42 0.06 0.82
N SER A 351 17.52 0.77 1.95
CA SER A 351 17.42 0.15 3.28
C SER A 351 15.99 -0.23 3.68
N GLN A 352 14.98 0.23 2.95
CA GLN A 352 13.56 -0.02 3.24
C GLN A 352 12.92 -1.05 2.29
N LEU A 353 13.69 -1.64 1.37
CA LEU A 353 13.19 -2.72 0.53
C LEU A 353 12.81 -3.92 1.40
N GLY A 354 11.50 -4.15 1.50
CA GLY A 354 10.95 -5.24 2.32
C GLY A 354 10.87 -6.56 1.57
N GLY A 355 11.06 -7.66 2.30
CA GLY A 355 10.87 -9.02 1.79
C GLY A 355 9.45 -9.58 2.08
N PHE A 356 9.27 -10.90 1.98
CA PHE A 356 8.01 -11.61 2.23
C PHE A 356 7.35 -11.27 3.58
N ALA A 357 8.14 -10.99 4.63
CA ALA A 357 7.61 -10.59 5.92
C ALA A 357 6.87 -9.24 5.86
N THR A 358 7.38 -8.29 5.05
CA THR A 358 6.73 -7.00 4.84
C THR A 358 5.42 -7.15 4.08
N ILE A 359 5.39 -8.01 3.05
CA ILE A 359 4.16 -8.33 2.32
C ILE A 359 3.14 -9.00 3.26
N GLY A 360 3.58 -9.93 4.12
CA GLY A 360 2.72 -10.56 5.13
C GLY A 360 2.13 -9.56 6.14
N SER A 361 2.86 -8.48 6.45
CA SER A 361 2.37 -7.43 7.35
C SER A 361 1.22 -6.60 6.78
N LEU A 362 1.00 -6.64 5.45
CA LEU A 362 -0.12 -5.95 4.79
C LEU A 362 -1.48 -6.55 5.15
N PHE A 363 -1.52 -7.82 5.56
CA PHE A 363 -2.76 -8.48 5.94
C PHE A 363 -3.13 -8.19 7.40
N PRO A 364 -4.44 -8.04 7.70
CA PRO A 364 -4.91 -7.72 9.05
C PRO A 364 -4.73 -8.90 10.00
N ALA A 365 -4.77 -8.57 11.30
CA ALA A 365 -4.70 -9.54 12.38
C ALA A 365 -5.95 -10.42 12.48
N GLU A 366 -7.07 -9.90 12.00
CA GLU A 366 -8.36 -10.59 11.95
C GLU A 366 -8.74 -10.86 10.49
N TRP A 367 -9.53 -11.91 10.27
CA TRP A 367 -9.97 -12.25 8.92
C TRP A 367 -11.00 -11.24 8.43
N ASN A 368 -10.63 -10.49 7.38
CA ASN A 368 -11.50 -9.51 6.74
C ASN A 368 -11.44 -9.69 5.22
N TRP A 369 -12.55 -10.16 4.65
CA TRP A 369 -12.63 -10.46 3.22
C TRP A 369 -12.43 -9.25 2.32
N ARG A 370 -12.93 -8.07 2.70
CA ARG A 370 -12.69 -6.85 1.95
C ARG A 370 -11.19 -6.54 1.87
N VAL A 371 -10.54 -6.46 3.03
CA VAL A 371 -9.10 -6.16 3.11
C VAL A 371 -8.28 -7.26 2.43
N PHE A 372 -8.67 -8.52 2.56
CA PHE A 372 -8.03 -9.63 1.86
C PHE A 372 -8.02 -9.41 0.34
N TRP A 373 -9.16 -9.09 -0.27
CA TRP A 373 -9.25 -8.86 -1.70
C TRP A 373 -8.56 -7.58 -2.15
N GLU A 374 -8.65 -6.48 -1.37
CA GLU A 374 -7.89 -5.24 -1.63
C GLU A 374 -6.38 -5.50 -1.65
N ARG A 375 -5.85 -6.27 -0.69
CA ARG A 375 -4.43 -6.64 -0.63
C ARG A 375 -4.04 -7.61 -1.74
N THR A 376 -4.89 -8.56 -2.07
CA THR A 376 -4.67 -9.49 -3.19
C THR A 376 -4.61 -8.73 -4.53
N ALA A 377 -5.49 -7.77 -4.77
CA ALA A 377 -5.44 -6.93 -5.96
C ALA A 377 -4.15 -6.09 -6.03
N LEU A 378 -3.75 -5.49 -4.91
CA LEU A 378 -2.50 -4.75 -4.81
C LEU A 378 -1.29 -5.64 -5.15
N ILE A 379 -1.20 -6.82 -4.53
CA ILE A 379 -0.10 -7.77 -4.80
C ILE A 379 -0.12 -8.22 -6.26
N SER A 380 -1.30 -8.45 -6.84
CA SER A 380 -1.44 -8.81 -8.26
C SER A 380 -0.84 -7.75 -9.20
N ILE A 381 -1.15 -6.47 -8.95
CA ILE A 381 -0.58 -5.34 -9.70
C ILE A 381 0.92 -5.23 -9.50
N ILE A 382 1.40 -5.39 -8.25
CA ILE A 382 2.83 -5.39 -7.93
C ILE A 382 3.56 -6.49 -8.69
N LEU A 383 3.03 -7.72 -8.67
CA LEU A 383 3.62 -8.85 -9.39
C LEU A 383 3.63 -8.61 -10.90
N ALA A 384 2.54 -8.07 -11.47
CA ALA A 384 2.50 -7.72 -12.89
C ALA A 384 3.59 -6.71 -13.26
N PHE A 385 3.75 -5.65 -12.47
CA PHE A 385 4.77 -4.64 -12.71
C PHE A 385 6.19 -5.19 -12.54
N MET A 386 6.45 -5.90 -11.44
CA MET A 386 7.78 -6.46 -11.18
C MET A 386 8.21 -7.45 -12.26
N ASN A 387 7.28 -8.29 -12.73
CA ASN A 387 7.56 -9.28 -13.77
C ASN A 387 7.73 -8.66 -15.19
N VAL A 388 7.37 -7.40 -15.41
CA VAL A 388 7.68 -6.68 -16.66
C VAL A 388 9.10 -6.09 -16.64
N LEU A 389 9.66 -5.85 -15.46
CA LEU A 389 10.99 -5.24 -15.36
C LEU A 389 12.05 -6.14 -16.01
N PRO A 390 13.09 -5.54 -16.66
CA PRO A 390 14.16 -6.29 -17.31
C PRO A 390 15.15 -6.88 -16.29
N ILE A 391 14.64 -7.70 -15.39
CA ILE A 391 15.43 -8.33 -14.32
C ILE A 391 15.62 -9.82 -14.69
N PRO A 392 16.85 -10.33 -14.63
CA PRO A 392 17.10 -11.76 -14.76
C PRO A 392 16.22 -12.60 -13.82
N ALA A 393 15.85 -13.79 -14.26
CA ALA A 393 14.94 -14.72 -13.57
C ALA A 393 13.47 -14.25 -13.44
N LEU A 394 13.09 -13.09 -14.02
CA LEU A 394 11.70 -12.69 -14.20
C LEU A 394 11.29 -12.73 -15.66
N ASP A 395 10.00 -12.84 -15.95
CA ASP A 395 9.45 -12.85 -17.33
C ASP A 395 9.97 -11.70 -18.18
N GLY A 396 10.11 -10.51 -17.57
CA GLY A 396 10.59 -9.29 -18.22
C GLY A 396 11.98 -9.42 -18.81
N GLY A 397 12.86 -10.22 -18.21
CA GLY A 397 14.16 -10.55 -18.80
C GLY A 397 14.01 -11.20 -20.19
N HIS A 398 13.16 -12.22 -20.28
CA HIS A 398 12.85 -12.88 -21.55
C HIS A 398 12.12 -11.97 -22.54
N VAL A 399 11.19 -11.15 -22.06
CA VAL A 399 10.44 -10.17 -22.87
C VAL A 399 11.39 -9.20 -23.57
N VAL A 400 12.41 -8.69 -22.90
CA VAL A 400 13.40 -7.79 -23.49
C VAL A 400 14.14 -8.46 -24.65
N PHE A 401 14.60 -9.70 -24.46
CA PHE A 401 15.31 -10.44 -25.54
C PHE A 401 14.40 -10.77 -26.73
N LEU A 402 13.16 -11.15 -26.47
CA LEU A 402 12.20 -11.41 -27.52
C LEU A 402 11.81 -10.13 -28.28
N THR A 403 11.70 -9.01 -27.57
CA THR A 403 11.46 -7.69 -28.18
C THR A 403 12.65 -7.28 -29.05
N TYR A 404 13.88 -7.46 -28.58
CA TYR A 404 15.09 -7.22 -29.37
C TYR A 404 15.11 -8.08 -30.63
N GLU A 405 14.83 -9.39 -30.52
CA GLU A 405 14.76 -10.31 -31.66
C GLU A 405 13.67 -9.88 -32.67
N MET A 406 12.51 -9.44 -32.17
CA MET A 406 11.41 -8.99 -33.02
C MET A 406 11.75 -7.71 -33.80
N LEU A 407 12.46 -6.76 -33.18
CA LEU A 407 12.84 -5.50 -33.81
C LEU A 407 14.03 -5.63 -34.77
N THR A 408 15.01 -6.46 -34.42
CA THR A 408 16.26 -6.57 -35.17
C THR A 408 16.30 -7.75 -36.16
N GLY A 409 15.39 -8.74 -36.01
CA GLY A 409 15.45 -10.00 -36.70
C GLY A 409 16.61 -10.91 -36.30
N ARG A 410 17.39 -10.55 -35.25
CA ARG A 410 18.58 -11.28 -34.85
C ARG A 410 18.36 -11.88 -33.45
N LYS A 411 18.65 -13.17 -33.29
CA LYS A 411 18.61 -13.81 -31.97
C LYS A 411 19.75 -13.29 -31.09
N PRO A 412 19.51 -13.01 -29.81
CA PRO A 412 20.58 -12.71 -28.86
C PRO A 412 21.59 -13.86 -28.77
N HIS A 413 22.83 -13.54 -28.42
CA HIS A 413 23.86 -14.57 -28.28
C HIS A 413 23.52 -15.47 -27.11
N GLN A 414 23.69 -16.79 -27.25
CA GLN A 414 23.30 -17.81 -26.27
C GLN A 414 23.87 -17.53 -24.84
N LYS A 415 25.12 -17.08 -24.75
CA LYS A 415 25.73 -16.72 -23.46
C LYS A 415 24.98 -15.56 -22.75
N VAL A 416 24.37 -14.64 -23.48
CA VAL A 416 23.59 -13.54 -22.89
C VAL A 416 22.28 -14.06 -22.33
N LEU A 417 21.67 -15.07 -22.98
CA LEU A 417 20.46 -15.73 -22.50
C LEU A 417 20.70 -16.61 -21.26
N GLU A 418 21.92 -17.16 -21.11
CA GLU A 418 22.32 -17.99 -19.95
C GLU A 418 22.60 -17.15 -18.69
N TYR A 419 22.96 -15.87 -18.85
CA TYR A 419 23.23 -14.94 -17.73
C TYR A 419 22.03 -14.06 -17.37
N ALA A 420 20.94 -14.15 -18.10
CA ALA A 420 19.70 -13.38 -17.91
C ALA A 420 18.64 -14.19 -17.20
#